data_11fc0e8b2479f36303d318cebc4c4ee3
#
_entry.id   11fc0e8b2479f36303d318cebc4c4ee3
#
_cell.length_a   1.000
_cell.length_b   1.000
_cell.length_c   1.000
_cell.angle_alpha   90.00
_cell.angle_beta   90.00
_cell.angle_gamma   90.00
#
_symmetry.space_group_name_H-M   'P 1'
#
loop_
_entity.id
_entity.type
_entity.pdbx_description
1 polymer ?
#
loop_
_entity_poly.entity_id
_entity_poly.type
_entity_poly.pdbx_seq_one_letter_code
_entity_poly.pdbx_strand_id
1 'polypeptide(L)'
;SLMPNEYVWIKASVPSDSDAFPYLDTISAQAVEVVFSNTNNEPSHLENGIPANTITKTDIKILGIKKINQPYPSYGGIAKEENRNFYTRISERLRHKNRSWNIWDYERMILEKFPSILKVKCIPHANPEFDYSPGNVYLIILPDILKINQKNLLQPRLSKSLLEEVKQFISKYTSPFVNIHINNPTYEEICVICDVKLAVGYDDKSYYENQLNEDIKSFIAPWINNKEVIPSFGGTIYKSQIINYIEERPYIDYITTCEIMKNNTLCSYDAIRGSGENMIITSSPNHNISTEGLC
;
A
#
# COMPACT_ATOMS: atom_id res chain seq x y z
N SER A 1 -9.44 -30.48 32.24
CA SER A 1 -8.72 -29.31 31.79
C SER A 1 -7.33 -29.32 32.39
N LEU A 2 -6.32 -29.52 31.55
CA LEU A 2 -4.90 -29.60 31.95
C LEU A 2 -4.16 -28.25 31.84
N MET A 3 -4.89 -27.16 31.71
CA MET A 3 -4.29 -25.85 31.61
C MET A 3 -4.20 -25.16 32.94
N PRO A 4 -3.03 -24.58 33.28
CA PRO A 4 -2.89 -23.77 34.49
C PRO A 4 -3.88 -22.62 34.49
N ASN A 5 -4.59 -22.38 35.57
CA ASN A 5 -5.62 -21.35 35.69
C ASN A 5 -5.08 -19.90 35.59
N GLU A 6 -3.75 -19.72 35.46
CA GLU A 6 -3.08 -18.41 35.46
C GLU A 6 -2.77 -17.88 34.04
N TYR A 7 -2.95 -18.69 33.01
CA TYR A 7 -2.60 -18.33 31.64
C TYR A 7 -3.80 -18.41 30.70
N VAL A 8 -3.88 -17.45 29.78
CA VAL A 8 -4.81 -17.45 28.64
C VAL A 8 -4.05 -17.89 27.41
N TRP A 9 -4.47 -19.00 26.82
CA TRP A 9 -3.85 -19.52 25.60
C TRP A 9 -4.60 -18.99 24.38
N ILE A 10 -3.86 -18.36 23.46
CA ILE A 10 -4.38 -17.84 22.22
C ILE A 10 -3.79 -18.69 21.08
N LYS A 11 -4.65 -19.23 20.21
CA LYS A 11 -4.25 -19.92 19.00
C LYS A 11 -4.63 -19.06 17.79
N ALA A 12 -3.64 -18.66 17.01
CA ALA A 12 -3.85 -18.09 15.67
C ALA A 12 -3.68 -19.18 14.60
N SER A 13 -4.65 -19.31 13.74
CA SER A 13 -4.57 -20.21 12.58
C SER A 13 -4.55 -19.37 11.31
N VAL A 14 -3.50 -19.55 10.52
CA VAL A 14 -3.33 -18.86 9.23
C VAL A 14 -3.64 -19.89 8.14
N PRO A 15 -4.51 -19.58 7.15
CA PRO A 15 -4.71 -20.42 5.97
C PRO A 15 -3.41 -20.58 5.18
N SER A 16 -3.37 -21.56 4.29
CA SER A 16 -2.20 -21.84 3.43
C SER A 16 -1.77 -20.66 2.55
N ASP A 17 -2.69 -19.74 2.27
CA ASP A 17 -2.44 -18.49 1.56
C ASP A 17 -2.00 -17.39 2.56
N SER A 18 -0.75 -17.47 2.99
CA SER A 18 -0.18 -16.53 3.96
C SER A 18 0.19 -15.17 3.38
N ASP A 19 0.33 -15.05 2.06
CA ASP A 19 0.76 -13.80 1.40
C ASP A 19 -0.27 -12.67 1.50
N ALA A 20 -1.52 -13.01 1.78
CA ALA A 20 -2.60 -12.05 1.99
C ALA A 20 -2.64 -11.47 3.41
N PHE A 21 -1.82 -11.95 4.33
CA PHE A 21 -1.80 -11.47 5.71
C PHE A 21 -0.66 -10.52 5.96
N PRO A 22 -0.92 -9.37 6.60
CA PRO A 22 0.14 -8.51 7.12
C PRO A 22 0.91 -9.23 8.22
N TYR A 23 2.14 -8.81 8.44
CA TYR A 23 2.92 -9.31 9.57
C TYR A 23 2.22 -9.01 10.90
N LEU A 24 2.18 -10.02 11.77
CA LEU A 24 1.67 -9.87 13.12
C LEU A 24 2.82 -9.43 14.04
N ASP A 25 2.82 -8.19 14.48
CA ASP A 25 3.86 -7.67 15.38
C ASP A 25 3.59 -8.00 16.84
N THR A 26 2.36 -7.85 17.28
CA THR A 26 2.00 -8.06 18.68
C THR A 26 0.60 -8.63 18.83
N ILE A 27 0.41 -9.42 19.87
CA ILE A 27 -0.90 -9.83 20.38
C ILE A 27 -1.01 -9.29 21.78
N SER A 28 -1.99 -8.44 22.04
CA SER A 28 -2.24 -7.86 23.36
C SER A 28 -3.56 -8.37 23.90
N ALA A 29 -3.52 -8.92 25.12
CA ALA A 29 -4.72 -9.15 25.88
C ALA A 29 -5.21 -7.81 26.48
N GLN A 30 -6.50 -7.72 26.80
CA GLN A 30 -7.12 -6.52 27.37
C GLN A 30 -6.99 -5.26 26.48
N ALA A 31 -6.97 -5.46 25.16
CA ALA A 31 -7.04 -4.39 24.20
C ALA A 31 -8.49 -4.07 23.86
N VAL A 32 -8.76 -2.78 23.62
CA VAL A 32 -10.07 -2.30 23.18
C VAL A 32 -9.86 -1.29 22.05
N GLU A 33 -10.68 -1.41 21.03
CA GLU A 33 -10.77 -0.40 19.97
C GLU A 33 -11.73 0.70 20.45
N VAL A 34 -11.30 1.96 20.29
CA VAL A 34 -12.11 3.12 20.62
C VAL A 34 -12.33 3.96 19.37
N VAL A 35 -13.52 4.54 19.24
CA VAL A 35 -13.88 5.41 18.14
C VAL A 35 -13.94 6.85 18.60
N PHE A 36 -13.68 7.77 17.65
CA PHE A 36 -13.78 9.18 17.90
C PHE A 36 -15.23 9.59 18.22
N SER A 37 -15.39 10.38 19.30
CA SER A 37 -16.66 11.00 19.64
C SER A 37 -16.59 12.51 19.37
N ASN A 38 -17.60 13.07 18.71
CA ASN A 38 -17.68 14.52 18.47
C ASN A 38 -17.99 15.35 19.72
N THR A 39 -18.27 14.70 20.86
CA THR A 39 -18.62 15.39 22.09
C THR A 39 -17.36 15.86 22.80
N ASN A 40 -17.14 17.17 22.86
CA ASN A 40 -15.99 17.83 23.52
C ASN A 40 -14.60 17.43 22.98
N ASN A 41 -14.52 16.88 21.77
CA ASN A 41 -13.26 16.58 21.09
C ASN A 41 -13.05 17.51 19.91
N GLU A 42 -11.78 17.79 19.60
CA GLU A 42 -11.39 18.65 18.51
C GLU A 42 -11.42 17.89 17.15
N PRO A 43 -12.19 18.37 16.15
CA PRO A 43 -12.27 17.69 14.85
C PRO A 43 -10.95 17.58 14.09
N SER A 44 -9.96 18.43 14.40
CA SER A 44 -8.62 18.38 13.81
C SER A 44 -7.89 17.05 14.02
N HIS A 45 -8.24 16.31 15.07
CA HIS A 45 -7.72 14.96 15.32
C HIS A 45 -8.17 13.92 14.30
N LEU A 46 -9.22 14.22 13.52
CA LEU A 46 -9.67 13.36 12.42
C LEU A 46 -8.81 13.56 11.15
N GLU A 47 -8.18 14.72 11.01
CA GLU A 47 -7.30 15.02 9.87
C GLU A 47 -5.88 14.49 10.11
N ASN A 48 -5.34 14.75 11.28
CA ASN A 48 -3.94 14.53 11.60
C ASN A 48 -3.79 13.47 12.67
N GLY A 49 -4.51 12.47 12.79
CA GLY A 49 -4.36 11.38 13.75
C GLY A 49 -3.67 11.75 15.09
N ILE A 50 -4.07 11.16 16.16
CA ILE A 50 -3.45 11.39 17.48
C ILE A 50 -2.16 10.57 17.55
N PRO A 51 -1.00 11.15 17.86
CA PRO A 51 0.26 10.41 18.01
C PRO A 51 0.17 9.30 19.07
N ALA A 52 1.02 8.27 18.91
CA ALA A 52 1.13 7.21 19.91
C ALA A 52 1.43 7.78 21.31
N ASN A 53 0.96 7.10 22.35
CA ASN A 53 1.13 7.46 23.76
C ASN A 53 0.48 8.79 24.20
N THR A 54 -0.42 9.34 23.40
CA THR A 54 -1.17 10.56 23.78
C THR A 54 -2.33 10.24 24.71
N ILE A 55 -3.07 9.15 24.45
CA ILE A 55 -4.20 8.73 25.29
C ILE A 55 -3.66 7.89 26.45
N THR A 56 -3.59 8.49 27.65
CA THR A 56 -3.01 7.86 28.84
C THR A 56 -3.99 7.72 30.00
N LYS A 57 -5.18 8.34 29.91
CA LYS A 57 -6.17 8.39 30.99
C LYS A 57 -7.59 8.24 30.42
N THR A 58 -8.50 7.77 31.24
CA THR A 58 -9.95 7.87 31.02
C THR A 58 -10.48 9.17 31.59
N ASP A 59 -11.53 9.71 30.98
CA ASP A 59 -12.24 10.89 31.50
C ASP A 59 -12.84 10.61 32.87
N ILE A 60 -13.46 9.45 33.06
CA ILE A 60 -14.02 8.98 34.33
C ILE A 60 -13.13 7.87 34.89
N LYS A 61 -12.79 7.96 36.15
CA LYS A 61 -12.01 6.92 36.83
C LYS A 61 -12.79 5.59 36.88
N ILE A 62 -12.34 4.60 36.14
CA ILE A 62 -12.93 3.27 36.08
C ILE A 62 -12.18 2.34 37.06
N LEU A 63 -12.92 1.74 37.98
CA LEU A 63 -12.36 0.75 38.92
C LEU A 63 -11.85 -0.46 38.13
N GLY A 64 -10.59 -0.84 38.39
CA GLY A 64 -9.94 -1.97 37.70
C GLY A 64 -9.00 -1.59 36.59
N ILE A 65 -9.05 -0.37 36.04
CA ILE A 65 -8.08 0.12 35.08
C ILE A 65 -6.91 0.80 35.81
N LYS A 66 -5.73 0.20 35.75
CA LYS A 66 -4.52 0.74 36.35
C LYS A 66 -3.78 1.71 35.47
N LYS A 67 -3.72 1.40 34.17
CA LYS A 67 -2.96 2.17 33.16
C LYS A 67 -3.60 1.96 31.80
N ILE A 68 -3.60 3.02 30.99
CA ILE A 68 -3.94 2.98 29.58
C ILE A 68 -2.66 3.21 28.81
N ASN A 69 -2.44 2.43 27.76
CA ASN A 69 -1.34 2.57 26.84
C ASN A 69 -1.89 2.54 25.42
N GLN A 70 -1.56 3.55 24.65
CA GLN A 70 -1.87 3.65 23.22
C GLN A 70 -0.56 3.46 22.45
N PRO A 71 -0.20 2.22 22.04
CA PRO A 71 1.09 1.97 21.40
C PRO A 71 1.20 2.52 19.98
N TYR A 72 0.07 2.75 19.32
CA TYR A 72 0.02 3.19 17.93
C TYR A 72 -0.70 4.54 17.79
N PRO A 73 -0.38 5.34 16.75
CA PRO A 73 -1.17 6.53 16.44
C PRO A 73 -2.60 6.14 16.06
N SER A 74 -3.55 7.05 16.24
CA SER A 74 -4.92 6.85 15.77
C SER A 74 -4.96 6.83 14.24
N TYR A 75 -5.88 6.05 13.66
CA TYR A 75 -6.02 5.88 12.22
C TYR A 75 -7.49 5.89 11.80
N GLY A 76 -7.74 5.99 10.48
CA GLY A 76 -9.08 5.90 9.91
C GLY A 76 -9.94 7.15 10.13
N GLY A 77 -9.38 8.22 10.68
CA GLY A 77 -10.06 9.51 10.79
C GLY A 77 -10.27 10.13 9.41
N ILE A 78 -11.42 10.78 9.23
CA ILE A 78 -11.74 11.54 8.02
C ILE A 78 -12.23 12.91 8.46
N ALA A 79 -11.62 13.96 7.89
CA ALA A 79 -12.10 15.32 8.06
C ALA A 79 -13.54 15.48 7.57
N LYS A 80 -14.20 16.53 8.06
CA LYS A 80 -15.53 16.89 7.53
C LYS A 80 -15.43 17.12 6.03
N GLU A 81 -16.27 16.43 5.28
CA GLU A 81 -16.33 16.52 3.83
C GLU A 81 -16.62 17.95 3.37
N GLU A 82 -15.82 18.47 2.46
CA GLU A 82 -16.07 19.74 1.80
C GLU A 82 -17.26 19.66 0.86
N ASN A 83 -17.96 20.78 0.66
CA ASN A 83 -19.16 20.84 -0.21
C ASN A 83 -18.88 20.32 -1.63
N ARG A 84 -17.68 20.57 -2.19
CA ARG A 84 -17.32 20.08 -3.52
C ARG A 84 -17.29 18.56 -3.58
N ASN A 85 -16.63 17.93 -2.60
CA ASN A 85 -16.52 16.48 -2.50
C ASN A 85 -17.90 15.84 -2.24
N PHE A 86 -18.71 16.48 -1.39
CA PHE A 86 -20.08 16.07 -1.12
C PHE A 86 -20.95 16.06 -2.39
N TYR A 87 -20.90 17.12 -3.20
CA TYR A 87 -21.67 17.16 -4.45
C TYR A 87 -21.16 16.13 -5.47
N THR A 88 -19.84 15.92 -5.55
CA THR A 88 -19.26 14.87 -6.40
C THR A 88 -19.77 13.50 -5.98
N ARG A 89 -19.71 13.17 -4.71
CA ARG A 89 -20.18 11.90 -4.15
C ARG A 89 -21.68 11.68 -4.36
N ILE A 90 -22.49 12.71 -4.16
CA ILE A 90 -23.95 12.62 -4.46
C ILE A 90 -24.17 12.35 -5.94
N SER A 91 -23.48 13.08 -6.83
CA SER A 91 -23.59 12.87 -8.28
C SER A 91 -23.22 11.43 -8.66
N GLU A 92 -22.14 10.90 -8.09
CA GLU A 92 -21.73 9.51 -8.29
C GLU A 92 -22.81 8.52 -7.81
N ARG A 93 -23.36 8.75 -6.62
CA ARG A 93 -24.42 7.90 -6.05
C ARG A 93 -25.71 7.92 -6.87
N LEU A 94 -26.09 9.06 -7.41
CA LEU A 94 -27.22 9.18 -8.32
C LEU A 94 -26.99 8.45 -9.65
N ARG A 95 -25.72 8.39 -10.09
CA ARG A 95 -25.34 7.71 -11.33
C ARG A 95 -25.41 6.20 -11.19
N HIS A 96 -24.76 5.60 -10.20
CA HIS A 96 -24.75 4.14 -10.02
C HIS A 96 -26.02 3.59 -9.36
N LYS A 97 -26.83 4.42 -8.69
CA LYS A 97 -28.11 4.04 -8.07
C LYS A 97 -28.03 2.78 -7.20
N ASN A 98 -26.92 2.61 -6.46
CA ASN A 98 -26.61 1.42 -5.67
C ASN A 98 -26.62 0.11 -6.49
N ARG A 99 -26.08 0.14 -7.71
CA ARG A 99 -25.90 -1.03 -8.58
C ARG A 99 -24.51 -1.00 -9.15
N SER A 100 -23.84 -2.14 -9.15
CA SER A 100 -22.53 -2.32 -9.78
C SER A 100 -22.68 -3.06 -11.11
N TRP A 101 -22.81 -2.32 -12.21
CA TRP A 101 -23.04 -2.85 -13.54
C TRP A 101 -21.89 -2.61 -14.51
N ASN A 102 -21.14 -1.54 -14.31
CA ASN A 102 -20.00 -1.20 -15.13
C ASN A 102 -18.73 -1.04 -14.28
N ILE A 103 -17.57 -0.95 -14.93
CA ILE A 103 -16.25 -0.82 -14.28
C ILE A 103 -16.25 0.32 -13.27
N TRP A 104 -16.77 1.47 -13.67
CA TRP A 104 -16.79 2.67 -12.86
C TRP A 104 -17.63 2.51 -11.59
N ASP A 105 -18.79 1.83 -11.66
CA ASP A 105 -19.65 1.60 -10.50
C ASP A 105 -18.94 0.75 -9.44
N TYR A 106 -18.28 -0.35 -9.85
CA TYR A 106 -17.49 -1.20 -8.94
C TYR A 106 -16.43 -0.41 -8.21
N GLU A 107 -15.63 0.36 -8.96
CA GLU A 107 -14.53 1.13 -8.40
C GLU A 107 -15.02 2.20 -7.42
N ARG A 108 -16.04 2.98 -7.80
CA ARG A 108 -16.53 4.11 -7.00
C ARG A 108 -17.29 3.69 -5.77
N MET A 109 -18.11 2.65 -5.84
CA MET A 109 -18.83 2.15 -4.68
C MET A 109 -17.88 1.62 -3.60
N ILE A 110 -16.81 0.95 -3.99
CA ILE A 110 -15.80 0.47 -3.05
C ILE A 110 -15.05 1.64 -2.42
N LEU A 111 -14.60 2.60 -3.23
CA LEU A 111 -13.89 3.79 -2.74
C LEU A 111 -14.75 4.66 -1.81
N GLU A 112 -16.07 4.77 -2.09
CA GLU A 112 -17.00 5.50 -1.21
C GLU A 112 -17.13 4.82 0.16
N LYS A 113 -17.22 3.48 0.17
CA LYS A 113 -17.50 2.72 1.40
C LYS A 113 -16.27 2.50 2.26
N PHE A 114 -15.10 2.34 1.66
CA PHE A 114 -13.86 1.95 2.35
C PHE A 114 -12.78 3.04 2.23
N PRO A 115 -12.71 3.99 3.16
CA PRO A 115 -11.75 5.10 3.12
C PRO A 115 -10.28 4.66 3.24
N SER A 116 -10.03 3.44 3.69
CA SER A 116 -8.70 2.82 3.77
C SER A 116 -8.17 2.32 2.44
N ILE A 117 -8.99 2.38 1.38
CA ILE A 117 -8.64 2.00 0.03
C ILE A 117 -8.32 3.25 -0.77
N LEU A 118 -7.13 3.29 -1.39
CA LEU A 118 -6.68 4.40 -2.22
C LEU A 118 -7.18 4.28 -3.66
N LYS A 119 -7.10 3.06 -4.22
CA LYS A 119 -7.41 2.81 -5.62
C LYS A 119 -7.99 1.41 -5.81
N VAL A 120 -8.94 1.32 -6.69
CA VAL A 120 -9.53 0.06 -7.14
C VAL A 120 -9.36 -0.01 -8.66
N LYS A 121 -8.98 -1.16 -9.18
CA LYS A 121 -8.96 -1.46 -10.60
C LYS A 121 -9.94 -2.60 -10.86
N CYS A 122 -10.94 -2.36 -11.68
CA CYS A 122 -11.89 -3.37 -12.11
C CYS A 122 -11.49 -3.90 -13.49
N ILE A 123 -11.29 -5.21 -13.59
CA ILE A 123 -11.00 -5.91 -14.85
C ILE A 123 -12.21 -6.78 -15.16
N PRO A 124 -13.02 -6.40 -16.15
CA PRO A 124 -14.20 -7.18 -16.54
C PRO A 124 -13.79 -8.44 -17.28
N HIS A 125 -14.63 -9.46 -17.16
CA HIS A 125 -14.44 -10.76 -17.82
C HIS A 125 -13.09 -11.43 -17.51
N ALA A 126 -12.55 -11.22 -16.31
CA ALA A 126 -11.29 -11.79 -15.87
C ALA A 126 -11.43 -12.47 -14.50
N ASN A 127 -10.52 -13.38 -14.20
CA ASN A 127 -10.34 -13.99 -12.89
C ASN A 127 -8.83 -14.09 -12.57
N PRO A 128 -8.41 -14.52 -11.37
CA PRO A 128 -6.99 -14.61 -11.01
C PRO A 128 -6.15 -15.53 -11.91
N GLU A 129 -6.77 -16.48 -12.62
CA GLU A 129 -6.08 -17.48 -13.43
C GLU A 129 -6.11 -17.16 -14.93
N PHE A 130 -7.15 -16.46 -15.38
CA PHE A 130 -7.37 -16.19 -16.80
C PHE A 130 -7.73 -14.73 -17.05
N ASP A 131 -7.03 -14.11 -17.99
CA ASP A 131 -7.28 -12.73 -18.43
C ASP A 131 -8.64 -12.57 -19.14
N TYR A 132 -9.20 -13.66 -19.67
CA TYR A 132 -10.51 -13.67 -20.28
C TYR A 132 -11.37 -14.82 -19.74
N SER A 133 -12.33 -14.46 -18.89
CA SER A 133 -13.27 -15.39 -18.26
C SER A 133 -14.65 -14.73 -18.12
N PRO A 134 -15.55 -14.88 -19.12
CA PRO A 134 -16.88 -14.28 -19.10
C PRO A 134 -17.68 -14.68 -17.84
N GLY A 135 -18.47 -13.74 -17.32
CA GLY A 135 -19.23 -13.93 -16.08
C GLY A 135 -18.43 -13.70 -14.81
N ASN A 136 -17.14 -13.34 -14.92
CA ASN A 136 -16.29 -13.00 -13.79
C ASN A 136 -15.91 -11.51 -13.84
N VAL A 137 -15.73 -10.92 -12.66
CA VAL A 137 -15.20 -9.58 -12.46
C VAL A 137 -14.04 -9.68 -11.49
N TYR A 138 -12.88 -9.19 -11.90
CA TYR A 138 -11.68 -9.20 -11.09
C TYR A 138 -11.36 -7.79 -10.59
N LEU A 139 -11.36 -7.62 -9.28
CA LEU A 139 -11.10 -6.36 -8.60
C LEU A 139 -9.75 -6.41 -7.91
N ILE A 140 -8.88 -5.47 -8.26
CA ILE A 140 -7.58 -5.30 -7.64
C ILE A 140 -7.65 -4.08 -6.74
N ILE A 141 -7.29 -4.25 -5.47
CA ILE A 141 -7.46 -3.21 -4.47
C ILE A 141 -6.12 -2.77 -3.91
N LEU A 142 -5.84 -1.48 -4.02
CA LEU A 142 -4.66 -0.84 -3.47
C LEU A 142 -5.02 -0.09 -2.19
N PRO A 143 -4.34 -0.37 -1.05
CA PRO A 143 -4.57 0.34 0.19
C PRO A 143 -4.06 1.78 0.17
N ASP A 144 -4.67 2.61 1.01
CA ASP A 144 -4.12 3.92 1.34
C ASP A 144 -3.02 3.78 2.38
N ILE A 145 -1.79 3.97 1.95
CA ILE A 145 -0.58 3.84 2.78
C ILE A 145 -0.62 4.79 3.99
N LEU A 146 -1.32 5.92 3.86
CA LEU A 146 -1.44 6.91 4.93
C LEU A 146 -2.39 6.49 6.04
N LYS A 147 -3.38 5.67 5.72
CA LYS A 147 -4.45 5.27 6.62
C LYS A 147 -4.25 3.89 7.22
N ILE A 148 -3.32 3.14 6.67
CA ILE A 148 -3.03 1.78 7.15
C ILE A 148 -1.56 1.71 7.57
N ASN A 149 -1.31 1.27 8.80
CA ASN A 149 0.05 0.98 9.26
C ASN A 149 0.61 -0.22 8.49
N GLN A 150 1.43 0.06 7.49
CA GLN A 150 2.08 -0.95 6.68
C GLN A 150 3.57 -1.01 6.97
N LYS A 151 4.08 -2.20 7.17
CA LYS A 151 5.51 -2.44 7.40
C LYS A 151 6.30 -2.38 6.10
N ASN A 152 5.71 -2.81 5.00
CA ASN A 152 6.31 -2.78 3.67
C ASN A 152 5.63 -1.74 2.78
N LEU A 153 6.24 -0.56 2.70
CA LEU A 153 5.74 0.54 1.87
C LEU A 153 5.97 0.32 0.37
N LEU A 154 6.93 -0.56 0.00
CA LEU A 154 7.21 -0.91 -1.40
C LEU A 154 6.09 -1.77 -2.00
N GLN A 155 5.45 -2.60 -1.16
CA GLN A 155 4.40 -3.53 -1.58
C GLN A 155 3.20 -3.45 -0.63
N PRO A 156 2.46 -2.35 -0.62
CA PRO A 156 1.31 -2.22 0.28
C PRO A 156 0.21 -3.23 -0.04
N ARG A 157 -0.27 -3.95 0.98
CA ARG A 157 -1.30 -4.99 0.84
C ARG A 157 -2.39 -4.83 1.89
N LEU A 158 -3.62 -5.12 1.52
CA LEU A 158 -4.75 -5.24 2.43
C LEU A 158 -4.78 -6.61 3.09
N SER A 159 -5.31 -6.66 4.32
CA SER A 159 -5.57 -7.92 4.99
C SER A 159 -6.67 -8.71 4.28
N LYS A 160 -6.60 -10.03 4.38
CA LYS A 160 -7.63 -10.91 3.80
C LYS A 160 -9.01 -10.63 4.37
N SER A 161 -9.10 -10.30 5.66
CA SER A 161 -10.35 -9.93 6.31
C SER A 161 -11.03 -8.74 5.64
N LEU A 162 -10.25 -7.68 5.32
CA LEU A 162 -10.78 -6.51 4.65
C LEU A 162 -11.16 -6.79 3.18
N LEU A 163 -10.39 -7.63 2.48
CA LEU A 163 -10.74 -8.07 1.12
C LEU A 163 -12.07 -8.84 1.12
N GLU A 164 -12.30 -9.72 2.09
CA GLU A 164 -13.57 -10.45 2.25
C GLU A 164 -14.72 -9.52 2.62
N GLU A 165 -14.50 -8.50 3.47
CA GLU A 165 -15.50 -7.50 3.79
C GLU A 165 -15.90 -6.70 2.53
N VAL A 166 -14.92 -6.28 1.72
CA VAL A 166 -15.18 -5.61 0.43
C VAL A 166 -15.97 -6.52 -0.50
N LYS A 167 -15.62 -7.80 -0.58
CA LYS A 167 -16.35 -8.78 -1.39
C LYS A 167 -17.80 -8.93 -0.95
N GLN A 168 -18.04 -9.09 0.35
CA GLN A 168 -19.38 -9.17 0.91
C GLN A 168 -20.20 -7.90 0.67
N PHE A 169 -19.56 -6.74 0.73
CA PHE A 169 -20.22 -5.48 0.45
C PHE A 169 -20.64 -5.39 -1.02
N ILE A 170 -19.71 -5.54 -1.97
CA ILE A 170 -19.99 -5.31 -3.38
C ILE A 170 -20.92 -6.38 -3.97
N SER A 171 -20.86 -7.61 -3.47
CA SER A 171 -21.76 -8.70 -3.90
C SER A 171 -23.24 -8.40 -3.67
N LYS A 172 -23.58 -7.55 -2.70
CA LYS A 172 -24.98 -7.13 -2.45
C LYS A 172 -25.56 -6.27 -3.56
N TYR A 173 -24.69 -5.64 -4.34
CA TYR A 173 -25.06 -4.67 -5.39
C TYR A 173 -24.78 -5.21 -6.80
N THR A 174 -24.19 -6.39 -6.89
CA THR A 174 -23.84 -7.06 -8.13
C THR A 174 -24.89 -8.10 -8.51
N SER A 175 -25.03 -8.36 -9.80
CA SER A 175 -25.89 -9.45 -10.30
C SER A 175 -25.49 -10.80 -9.70
N PRO A 176 -26.45 -11.67 -9.30
CA PRO A 176 -26.13 -12.98 -8.74
C PRO A 176 -25.46 -13.93 -9.76
N PHE A 177 -25.46 -13.58 -11.04
CA PHE A 177 -24.81 -14.36 -12.12
C PHE A 177 -23.38 -13.95 -12.39
N VAL A 178 -22.83 -12.98 -11.62
CA VAL A 178 -21.46 -12.52 -11.74
C VAL A 178 -20.63 -13.02 -10.57
N ASN A 179 -19.53 -13.69 -10.87
CA ASN A 179 -18.57 -14.10 -9.87
C ASN A 179 -17.56 -12.97 -9.62
N ILE A 180 -17.40 -12.56 -8.37
CA ILE A 180 -16.48 -11.49 -7.98
C ILE A 180 -15.23 -12.11 -7.37
N HIS A 181 -14.09 -11.74 -7.92
CA HIS A 181 -12.76 -12.06 -7.41
C HIS A 181 -12.09 -10.78 -6.94
N ILE A 182 -11.52 -10.78 -5.74
CA ILE A 182 -10.87 -9.61 -5.14
C ILE A 182 -9.51 -10.01 -4.61
N ASN A 183 -8.47 -9.31 -5.07
CA ASN A 183 -7.09 -9.54 -4.62
C ASN A 183 -6.34 -8.23 -4.42
N ASN A 184 -5.21 -8.33 -3.72
CA ASN A 184 -4.19 -7.31 -3.71
C ASN A 184 -3.47 -7.23 -5.07
N PRO A 185 -2.82 -6.11 -5.40
CA PRO A 185 -1.96 -6.03 -6.58
C PRO A 185 -0.84 -7.06 -6.53
N THR A 186 -0.41 -7.54 -7.67
CA THR A 186 0.85 -8.25 -7.81
C THR A 186 1.96 -7.23 -8.05
N TYR A 187 3.04 -7.32 -7.26
CA TYR A 187 4.15 -6.39 -7.36
C TYR A 187 5.28 -7.03 -8.15
N GLU A 188 5.82 -6.27 -9.10
CA GLU A 188 6.97 -6.64 -9.91
C GLU A 188 8.15 -5.76 -9.49
N GLU A 189 9.13 -6.39 -8.87
CA GLU A 189 10.30 -5.70 -8.34
C GLU A 189 11.32 -5.39 -9.44
N ILE A 190 11.80 -4.15 -9.45
CA ILE A 190 12.90 -3.70 -10.28
C ILE A 190 14.15 -3.51 -9.42
N CYS A 191 15.22 -4.22 -9.77
CA CYS A 191 16.54 -4.04 -9.22
C CYS A 191 17.45 -3.42 -10.28
N VAL A 192 18.09 -2.31 -9.95
CA VAL A 192 19.06 -1.63 -10.80
C VAL A 192 20.46 -2.14 -10.42
N ILE A 193 21.24 -2.50 -11.41
CA ILE A 193 22.64 -2.86 -11.29
C ILE A 193 23.45 -1.79 -12.02
N CYS A 194 24.23 -1.00 -11.32
CA CYS A 194 24.98 0.07 -11.95
C CYS A 194 26.36 0.25 -11.32
N ASP A 195 27.31 0.55 -12.20
CA ASP A 195 28.64 1.00 -11.82
C ASP A 195 28.72 2.50 -12.11
N VAL A 196 29.00 3.27 -11.06
CA VAL A 196 29.01 4.72 -11.13
C VAL A 196 30.36 5.28 -10.65
N LYS A 197 30.77 6.39 -11.21
CA LYS A 197 31.89 7.16 -10.72
C LYS A 197 31.39 8.37 -9.95
N LEU A 198 31.92 8.55 -8.74
CA LEU A 198 31.60 9.71 -7.92
C LEU A 198 32.33 10.95 -8.43
N ALA A 199 31.68 12.09 -8.31
CA ALA A 199 32.24 13.37 -8.65
C ALA A 199 33.35 13.77 -7.65
N VAL A 200 34.26 14.63 -8.09
CA VAL A 200 35.39 15.10 -7.27
C VAL A 200 34.89 15.77 -5.99
N GLY A 201 35.40 15.35 -4.85
CA GLY A 201 35.01 15.84 -3.51
C GLY A 201 33.97 14.99 -2.78
N TYR A 202 33.53 13.88 -3.38
CA TYR A 202 32.59 12.91 -2.79
C TYR A 202 33.31 11.59 -2.55
N ASP A 203 34.14 11.51 -1.50
CA ASP A 203 35.10 10.38 -1.28
C ASP A 203 34.49 9.21 -0.48
N ASP A 204 33.40 9.39 0.25
CA ASP A 204 32.78 8.34 1.06
C ASP A 204 31.89 7.44 0.19
N LYS A 205 32.51 6.41 -0.39
CA LYS A 205 31.85 5.46 -1.28
C LYS A 205 30.62 4.82 -0.65
N SER A 206 30.76 4.27 0.56
CA SER A 206 29.67 3.56 1.21
C SER A 206 28.48 4.45 1.53
N TYR A 207 28.71 5.70 1.88
CA TYR A 207 27.65 6.66 2.11
C TYR A 207 26.88 6.98 0.81
N TYR A 208 27.60 7.25 -0.28
CA TYR A 208 26.95 7.61 -1.55
C TYR A 208 26.31 6.42 -2.27
N GLU A 209 26.81 5.21 -2.10
CA GLU A 209 26.12 3.98 -2.53
C GLU A 209 24.76 3.82 -1.82
N ASN A 210 24.72 4.00 -0.52
CA ASN A 210 23.46 3.98 0.25
C ASN A 210 22.55 5.13 -0.15
N GLN A 211 23.08 6.35 -0.32
CA GLN A 211 22.29 7.50 -0.77
C GLN A 211 21.67 7.26 -2.16
N LEU A 212 22.45 6.76 -3.11
CA LEU A 212 21.99 6.44 -4.44
C LEU A 212 20.94 5.31 -4.43
N ASN A 213 21.09 4.34 -3.55
CA ASN A 213 20.10 3.28 -3.35
C ASN A 213 18.74 3.87 -2.91
N GLU A 214 18.73 4.79 -1.96
CA GLU A 214 17.50 5.47 -1.53
C GLU A 214 16.93 6.40 -2.61
N ASP A 215 17.77 7.08 -3.36
CA ASP A 215 17.38 7.95 -4.47
C ASP A 215 16.71 7.13 -5.61
N ILE A 216 17.27 5.99 -5.98
CA ILE A 216 16.69 5.08 -6.99
C ILE A 216 15.36 4.49 -6.50
N LYS A 217 15.26 4.10 -5.23
CA LYS A 217 13.98 3.65 -4.64
C LYS A 217 12.92 4.73 -4.73
N SER A 218 13.29 5.97 -4.40
CA SER A 218 12.38 7.11 -4.45
C SER A 218 11.93 7.43 -5.88
N PHE A 219 12.77 7.18 -6.86
CA PHE A 219 12.45 7.37 -8.28
C PHE A 219 11.49 6.29 -8.80
N ILE A 220 11.78 5.02 -8.51
CA ILE A 220 10.96 3.88 -8.99
C ILE A 220 9.64 3.79 -8.25
N ALA A 221 9.64 4.05 -6.93
CA ALA A 221 8.48 3.98 -6.06
C ALA A 221 8.24 5.32 -5.34
N PRO A 222 7.88 6.39 -6.06
CA PRO A 222 7.80 7.74 -5.51
C PRO A 222 6.73 7.89 -4.42
N TRP A 223 5.74 7.02 -4.36
CA TRP A 223 4.71 7.00 -3.32
C TRP A 223 5.23 6.75 -1.91
N ILE A 224 6.48 6.26 -1.76
CA ILE A 224 7.09 6.06 -0.45
C ILE A 224 7.39 7.40 0.22
N ASN A 225 7.91 8.35 -0.54
CA ASN A 225 8.34 9.66 -0.05
C ASN A 225 7.32 10.77 -0.34
N ASN A 226 6.57 10.64 -1.42
CA ASN A 226 5.53 11.61 -1.81
C ASN A 226 4.15 10.96 -1.73
N LYS A 227 3.42 11.32 -0.71
CA LYS A 227 2.08 10.83 -0.40
C LYS A 227 1.00 11.21 -1.41
N GLU A 228 1.28 12.17 -2.29
CA GLU A 228 0.38 12.60 -3.35
C GLU A 228 0.48 11.73 -4.61
N VAL A 229 1.56 10.96 -4.72
CA VAL A 229 1.77 10.08 -5.88
C VAL A 229 1.09 8.74 -5.66
N ILE A 230 0.16 8.43 -6.53
CA ILE A 230 -0.60 7.18 -6.50
C ILE A 230 0.08 6.16 -7.42
N PRO A 231 0.39 4.93 -6.95
CA PRO A 231 0.90 3.87 -7.79
C PRO A 231 0.00 3.60 -9.00
N SER A 232 0.60 3.40 -10.17
CA SER A 232 -0.12 3.09 -11.40
C SER A 232 -0.09 1.60 -11.71
N PHE A 233 -1.24 1.05 -12.11
CA PHE A 233 -1.33 -0.31 -12.61
C PHE A 233 -0.79 -0.38 -14.05
N GLY A 234 -0.06 -1.46 -14.37
CA GLY A 234 0.47 -1.69 -15.71
C GLY A 234 1.48 -0.64 -16.18
N GLY A 235 2.18 0.02 -15.25
CA GLY A 235 3.12 1.09 -15.56
C GLY A 235 4.27 0.66 -16.46
N THR A 236 4.97 1.63 -17.03
CA THR A 236 6.19 1.42 -17.81
C THR A 236 7.28 2.33 -17.27
N ILE A 237 8.46 1.78 -17.04
CA ILE A 237 9.67 2.52 -16.68
C ILE A 237 10.70 2.32 -17.78
N TYR A 238 11.33 3.40 -18.21
CA TYR A 238 12.37 3.36 -19.22
C TYR A 238 13.75 3.39 -18.57
N LYS A 239 14.66 2.54 -19.06
CA LYS A 239 16.05 2.49 -18.62
C LYS A 239 16.72 3.86 -18.74
N SER A 240 16.46 4.58 -19.84
CA SER A 240 16.96 5.93 -20.06
C SER A 240 16.54 6.94 -18.99
N GLN A 241 15.32 6.80 -18.44
CA GLN A 241 14.85 7.67 -17.34
C GLN A 241 15.61 7.41 -16.04
N ILE A 242 15.93 6.14 -15.75
CA ILE A 242 16.72 5.76 -14.58
C ILE A 242 18.15 6.29 -14.74
N ILE A 243 18.77 6.11 -15.90
CA ILE A 243 20.10 6.62 -16.20
C ILE A 243 20.14 8.15 -16.03
N ASN A 244 19.23 8.87 -16.68
CA ASN A 244 19.15 10.32 -16.56
C ASN A 244 18.99 10.78 -15.11
N TYR A 245 18.12 10.10 -14.37
CA TYR A 245 17.91 10.41 -12.95
C TYR A 245 19.16 10.22 -12.10
N ILE A 246 19.96 9.18 -12.36
CA ILE A 246 21.22 8.92 -11.64
C ILE A 246 22.27 9.98 -12.02
N GLU A 247 22.41 10.30 -13.30
CA GLU A 247 23.39 11.30 -13.79
C GLU A 247 23.08 12.73 -13.32
N GLU A 248 21.82 13.06 -13.03
CA GLU A 248 21.43 14.34 -12.43
C GLU A 248 21.81 14.47 -10.95
N ARG A 249 22.31 13.42 -10.29
CA ARG A 249 22.72 13.54 -8.89
C ARG A 249 24.04 14.29 -8.76
N PRO A 250 24.15 15.27 -7.86
CA PRO A 250 25.33 16.15 -7.75
C PRO A 250 26.60 15.41 -7.34
N TYR A 251 26.47 14.22 -6.77
CA TYR A 251 27.58 13.37 -6.33
C TYR A 251 28.00 12.33 -7.37
N ILE A 252 27.34 12.26 -8.52
CA ILE A 252 27.68 11.36 -9.62
C ILE A 252 28.35 12.14 -10.74
N ASP A 253 29.48 11.64 -11.24
CA ASP A 253 30.19 12.17 -12.41
C ASP A 253 29.65 11.54 -13.70
N TYR A 254 29.64 10.20 -13.77
CA TYR A 254 29.08 9.43 -14.87
C TYR A 254 28.75 7.99 -14.48
N ILE A 255 27.96 7.33 -15.30
CA ILE A 255 27.62 5.92 -15.19
C ILE A 255 28.46 5.13 -16.19
N THR A 256 29.16 4.08 -15.71
CA THR A 256 29.93 3.17 -16.57
C THR A 256 29.05 2.07 -17.15
N THR A 257 28.27 1.42 -16.29
CA THR A 257 27.33 0.37 -16.70
C THR A 257 26.00 0.56 -15.99
N CYS A 258 24.93 0.20 -16.66
CA CYS A 258 23.60 0.17 -16.05
C CYS A 258 22.79 -0.97 -16.64
N GLU A 259 22.39 -1.89 -15.80
CA GLU A 259 21.52 -3.01 -16.15
C GLU A 259 20.31 -3.02 -15.21
N ILE A 260 19.21 -3.61 -15.66
CA ILE A 260 18.00 -3.67 -14.88
C ILE A 260 17.50 -5.11 -14.83
N MET A 261 17.19 -5.58 -13.63
CA MET A 261 16.51 -6.84 -13.42
C MET A 261 15.06 -6.62 -13.01
N LYS A 262 14.16 -7.42 -13.54
CA LYS A 262 12.76 -7.51 -13.16
C LYS A 262 12.52 -8.89 -12.55
N ASN A 263 12.07 -8.93 -11.30
CA ASN A 263 11.86 -10.19 -10.56
C ASN A 263 13.07 -11.15 -10.66
N ASN A 264 14.28 -10.64 -10.45
CA ASN A 264 15.55 -11.37 -10.55
C ASN A 264 15.91 -11.88 -11.96
N THR A 265 15.26 -11.40 -13.01
CA THR A 265 15.57 -11.72 -14.41
C THR A 265 16.10 -10.48 -15.11
N LEU A 266 17.24 -10.60 -15.79
CA LEU A 266 17.84 -9.48 -16.54
C LEU A 266 16.92 -9.06 -17.70
N CYS A 267 16.64 -7.76 -17.79
CA CYS A 267 15.84 -7.18 -18.84
C CYS A 267 16.71 -6.76 -20.02
N SER A 268 16.46 -7.35 -21.20
CA SER A 268 17.15 -6.99 -22.44
C SER A 268 16.54 -5.77 -23.13
N TYR A 269 15.40 -5.28 -22.66
CA TYR A 269 14.65 -4.18 -23.28
C TYR A 269 14.83 -2.87 -22.54
N ASP A 270 14.84 -1.77 -23.27
CA ASP A 270 14.93 -0.42 -22.68
C ASP A 270 13.65 0.03 -21.98
N ALA A 271 12.51 -0.58 -22.33
CA ALA A 271 11.22 -0.31 -21.71
C ALA A 271 10.76 -1.51 -20.85
N ILE A 272 10.69 -1.31 -19.55
CA ILE A 272 10.23 -2.32 -18.61
C ILE A 272 8.75 -2.05 -18.35
N ARG A 273 7.91 -2.97 -18.79
CA ARG A 273 6.46 -2.89 -18.64
C ARG A 273 5.97 -3.87 -17.59
N GLY A 274 4.92 -3.47 -16.85
CA GLY A 274 4.17 -4.40 -16.03
C GLY A 274 3.59 -5.55 -16.88
N SER A 275 3.71 -6.79 -16.42
CA SER A 275 3.32 -7.98 -17.17
C SER A 275 1.79 -8.10 -17.38
N GLY A 276 1.00 -7.36 -16.61
CA GLY A 276 -0.46 -7.37 -16.69
C GLY A 276 -1.10 -6.13 -16.10
N GLU A 277 -2.39 -5.99 -16.30
CA GLU A 277 -3.19 -4.89 -15.78
C GLU A 277 -3.35 -4.90 -14.25
N ASN A 278 -3.11 -6.04 -13.61
CA ASN A 278 -3.15 -6.25 -12.16
C ASN A 278 -1.79 -6.04 -11.49
N MET A 279 -0.74 -5.72 -12.26
CA MET A 279 0.62 -5.57 -11.79
C MET A 279 0.95 -4.12 -11.47
N ILE A 280 1.78 -3.93 -10.44
CA ILE A 280 2.39 -2.65 -10.09
C ILE A 280 3.90 -2.84 -10.07
N ILE A 281 4.61 -1.99 -10.82
CA ILE A 281 6.07 -1.96 -10.77
C ILE A 281 6.48 -1.27 -9.47
N THR A 282 7.39 -1.90 -8.73
CA THR A 282 7.96 -1.38 -7.49
C THR A 282 9.48 -1.52 -7.48
N SER A 283 10.12 -0.80 -6.58
CA SER A 283 11.56 -0.92 -6.38
C SER A 283 11.92 -2.16 -5.55
N SER A 284 13.07 -2.74 -5.84
CA SER A 284 13.71 -3.67 -4.91
C SER A 284 14.11 -2.95 -3.62
N PRO A 285 14.14 -3.62 -2.47
CA PRO A 285 14.68 -3.07 -1.22
C PRO A 285 16.14 -2.65 -1.30
N ASN A 286 16.93 -3.36 -2.12
CA ASN A 286 18.34 -3.07 -2.37
C ASN A 286 18.65 -3.15 -3.85
N HIS A 287 19.44 -2.19 -4.33
CA HIS A 287 20.01 -2.17 -5.67
C HIS A 287 21.49 -2.58 -5.61
N ASN A 288 22.00 -3.10 -6.69
CA ASN A 288 23.41 -3.47 -6.80
C ASN A 288 24.21 -2.30 -7.37
N ILE A 289 24.73 -1.47 -6.50
CA ILE A 289 25.47 -0.26 -6.86
C ILE A 289 26.94 -0.48 -6.52
N SER A 290 27.82 -0.21 -7.47
CA SER A 290 29.27 -0.21 -7.29
C SER A 290 29.83 1.15 -7.65
N THR A 291 30.71 1.66 -6.78
CA THR A 291 31.45 2.91 -7.00
C THR A 291 32.93 2.64 -7.34
N GLU A 292 33.30 1.42 -7.65
CA GLU A 292 34.64 1.10 -8.11
C GLU A 292 34.84 1.56 -9.54
N GLY A 293 35.43 2.73 -9.71
CA GLY A 293 35.93 3.15 -11.01
C GLY A 293 37.07 2.22 -11.47
N LEU A 294 37.05 1.86 -12.74
CA LEU A 294 38.21 1.28 -13.43
C LEU A 294 39.48 2.09 -13.09
N CYS A 295 40.45 1.43 -12.45
CA CYS A 295 41.82 1.95 -12.37
C CYS A 295 42.45 2.00 -13.76
#